data_5012f21921506747ecfcf4916a743380
#
_entry.id   5012f21921506747ecfcf4916a743380
#
_cell.length_a   1.000
_cell.length_b   1.000
_cell.length_c   1.000
_cell.angle_alpha   90.00
_cell.angle_beta   90.00
_cell.angle_gamma   90.00
#
_symmetry.space_group_name_H-M   'P 1'
#
loop_
_entity.id
_entity.type
_entity.pdbx_description
1 polymer ?
#
loop_
_entity_poly.entity_id
_entity_poly.type
_entity_poly.pdbx_seq_one_letter_code
_entity_poly.pdbx_strand_id
1 'polypeptide(L)'
;MEDSIIRIMLKDEYDRTLRMIKSYRDELQKYPIGSPVIRKHSNNSYMYLAYRDNGKVINKYIGNINSEKVKKLEKDLMKRKYLSDVLSKMEFERKEIEICLKASEKLYIDKNNVKNNKEKLNTPVSKNNIAINDLQTAMQIKYNKELFREKIREKIKNKA
;
A
#
# COMPACT_ATOMS: atom_id res chain seq x y z
N MET A 1 5.88 7.36 -29.33
CA MET A 1 6.29 8.02 -28.06
C MET A 1 6.75 6.91 -27.13
N GLU A 2 8.05 6.81 -26.87
CA GLU A 2 8.56 5.73 -26.02
C GLU A 2 8.40 6.12 -24.54
N ASP A 3 7.62 5.32 -23.81
CA ASP A 3 7.51 5.44 -22.36
C ASP A 3 8.87 5.09 -21.73
N SER A 4 9.25 5.81 -20.67
CA SER A 4 10.46 5.47 -19.90
C SER A 4 10.35 4.04 -19.36
N ILE A 5 11.46 3.29 -19.37
CA ILE A 5 11.52 1.92 -18.83
C ILE A 5 10.97 1.85 -17.40
N ILE A 6 11.30 2.84 -16.56
CA ILE A 6 10.79 2.94 -15.17
C ILE A 6 9.26 3.04 -15.16
N ARG A 7 8.67 3.80 -16.08
CA ARG A 7 7.22 3.97 -16.16
C ARG A 7 6.52 2.68 -16.60
N ILE A 8 7.11 1.95 -17.55
CA ILE A 8 6.63 0.64 -17.98
C ILE A 8 6.64 -0.33 -16.80
N MET A 9 7.76 -0.43 -16.09
CA MET A 9 7.88 -1.29 -14.90
C MET A 9 6.86 -0.93 -13.80
N LEU A 10 6.64 0.36 -13.53
CA LEU A 10 5.65 0.81 -12.55
C LEU A 10 4.21 0.46 -12.97
N LYS A 11 3.88 0.55 -14.27
CA LYS A 11 2.57 0.13 -14.79
C LYS A 11 2.37 -1.37 -14.64
N ASP A 12 3.35 -2.17 -15.00
CA ASP A 12 3.30 -3.63 -14.87
C ASP A 12 3.12 -4.05 -13.40
N GLU A 13 3.85 -3.43 -12.47
CA GLU A 13 3.71 -3.70 -11.04
C GLU A 13 2.36 -3.22 -10.48
N TYR A 14 1.84 -2.10 -10.95
CA TYR A 14 0.49 -1.64 -10.61
C TYR A 14 -0.57 -2.66 -11.02
N ASP A 15 -0.52 -3.14 -12.26
CA ASP A 15 -1.47 -4.12 -12.77
C ASP A 15 -1.35 -5.48 -12.06
N ARG A 16 -0.13 -5.89 -11.73
CA ARG A 16 0.13 -7.07 -10.92
C ARG A 16 -0.50 -6.95 -9.54
N THR A 17 -0.28 -5.83 -8.86
CA THR A 17 -0.83 -5.53 -7.52
C THR A 17 -2.37 -5.54 -7.56
N LEU A 18 -2.99 -4.98 -8.58
CA LEU A 18 -4.46 -5.03 -8.75
C LEU A 18 -4.99 -6.46 -8.87
N ARG A 19 -4.32 -7.32 -9.66
CA ARG A 19 -4.71 -8.73 -9.79
C ARG A 19 -4.60 -9.47 -8.45
N MET A 20 -3.53 -9.22 -7.69
CA MET A 20 -3.32 -9.82 -6.37
C MET A 20 -4.38 -9.34 -5.37
N ILE A 21 -4.68 -8.03 -5.32
CA ILE A 21 -5.74 -7.47 -4.46
C ILE A 21 -7.09 -8.16 -4.75
N LYS A 22 -7.44 -8.32 -6.03
CA LYS A 22 -8.67 -9.02 -6.42
C LYS A 22 -8.68 -10.46 -5.90
N SER A 23 -7.61 -11.20 -6.15
CA SER A 23 -7.49 -12.60 -5.70
C SER A 23 -7.62 -12.75 -4.18
N TYR A 24 -6.97 -11.87 -3.40
CA TYR A 24 -7.07 -11.90 -1.93
C TYR A 24 -8.45 -11.49 -1.43
N ARG A 25 -9.15 -10.56 -2.10
CA ARG A 25 -10.54 -10.22 -1.77
C ARG A 25 -11.48 -11.39 -2.01
N ASP A 26 -11.33 -12.09 -3.12
CA ASP A 26 -12.15 -13.26 -3.47
C ASP A 26 -11.89 -14.40 -2.46
N GLU A 27 -10.65 -14.58 -2.04
CA GLU A 27 -10.32 -15.56 -1.01
C GLU A 27 -10.87 -15.17 0.36
N LEU A 28 -10.78 -13.88 0.73
CA LEU A 28 -11.29 -13.37 2.01
C LEU A 28 -12.79 -13.63 2.21
N GLN A 29 -13.57 -13.63 1.12
CA GLN A 29 -15.02 -13.90 1.17
C GLN A 29 -15.38 -15.34 1.57
N LYS A 30 -14.44 -16.28 1.43
CA LYS A 30 -14.64 -17.69 1.81
C LYS A 30 -14.64 -17.91 3.31
N TYR A 31 -14.13 -16.95 4.09
CA TYR A 31 -13.98 -17.07 5.54
C TYR A 31 -15.04 -16.28 6.29
N PRO A 32 -15.51 -16.79 7.45
CA PRO A 32 -16.60 -16.19 8.22
C PRO A 32 -16.22 -14.80 8.74
N ILE A 33 -17.20 -13.89 8.73
CA ILE A 33 -17.07 -12.53 9.28
C ILE A 33 -17.45 -12.57 10.75
N GLY A 34 -16.64 -11.94 11.60
CA GLY A 34 -16.94 -11.76 13.02
C GLY A 34 -15.71 -11.88 13.91
N SER A 35 -15.94 -11.66 15.20
CA SER A 35 -14.92 -11.76 16.23
C SER A 35 -15.29 -12.89 17.21
N PRO A 36 -14.34 -13.71 17.67
CA PRO A 36 -14.60 -14.74 18.64
C PRO A 36 -14.84 -14.12 20.03
N VAL A 37 -15.89 -14.54 20.70
CA VAL A 37 -16.22 -14.15 22.07
C VAL A 37 -16.35 -15.42 22.92
N ILE A 38 -15.52 -15.53 23.94
CA ILE A 38 -15.54 -16.67 24.87
C ILE A 38 -16.36 -16.28 26.10
N ARG A 39 -17.33 -17.11 26.46
CA ARG A 39 -18.12 -16.99 27.69
C ARG A 39 -17.94 -18.22 28.54
N LYS A 40 -17.63 -18.01 29.83
CA LYS A 40 -17.56 -19.06 30.83
C LYS A 40 -18.94 -19.28 31.44
N HIS A 41 -19.34 -20.53 31.56
CA HIS A 41 -20.54 -20.93 32.29
C HIS A 41 -20.22 -22.16 33.15
N SER A 42 -20.23 -21.98 34.46
CA SER A 42 -19.72 -22.96 35.43
C SER A 42 -18.30 -23.41 35.09
N ASN A 43 -18.03 -24.68 34.94
CA ASN A 43 -16.72 -25.24 34.61
C ASN A 43 -16.41 -25.30 33.10
N ASN A 44 -17.35 -24.85 32.26
CA ASN A 44 -17.18 -24.92 30.79
C ASN A 44 -17.06 -23.56 30.15
N SER A 45 -16.27 -23.51 29.08
CA SER A 45 -16.12 -22.32 28.26
C SER A 45 -16.73 -22.56 26.86
N TYR A 46 -17.48 -21.57 26.39
CA TYR A 46 -18.20 -21.64 25.12
C TYR A 46 -17.79 -20.47 24.23
N MET A 47 -17.67 -20.79 22.95
CA MET A 47 -17.36 -19.78 21.93
C MET A 47 -18.64 -19.32 21.24
N TYR A 48 -18.73 -18.00 21.08
CA TYR A 48 -19.71 -17.29 20.25
C TYR A 48 -18.97 -16.51 19.18
N LEU A 49 -19.57 -16.40 18.01
CA LEU A 49 -19.11 -15.50 16.94
C LEU A 49 -19.95 -14.24 16.99
N ALA A 50 -19.31 -13.10 17.32
CA ALA A 50 -19.95 -11.79 17.30
C ALA A 50 -19.76 -11.15 15.94
N TYR A 51 -20.84 -10.76 15.28
CA TYR A 51 -20.82 -10.00 14.02
C TYR A 51 -21.95 -8.99 13.99
N ARG A 52 -21.86 -8.02 13.07
CA ARG A 52 -22.92 -7.03 12.87
C ARG A 52 -23.78 -7.43 11.69
N ASP A 53 -25.09 -7.42 11.89
CA ASP A 53 -26.08 -7.57 10.85
C ASP A 53 -27.11 -6.45 10.99
N ASN A 54 -27.32 -5.68 9.91
CA ASN A 54 -28.24 -4.54 9.87
C ASN A 54 -28.07 -3.56 11.06
N GLY A 55 -26.79 -3.29 11.44
CA GLY A 55 -26.46 -2.39 12.55
C GLY A 55 -26.57 -3.01 13.95
N LYS A 56 -27.14 -4.20 14.09
CA LYS A 56 -27.29 -4.92 15.38
C LYS A 56 -26.11 -5.90 15.56
N VAL A 57 -25.62 -6.01 16.80
CA VAL A 57 -24.61 -7.00 17.16
C VAL A 57 -25.30 -8.33 17.44
N ILE A 58 -24.98 -9.36 16.69
CA ILE A 58 -25.44 -10.71 16.85
C ILE A 58 -24.32 -11.58 17.41
N ASN A 59 -24.63 -12.36 18.46
CA ASN A 59 -23.72 -13.36 19.01
C ASN A 59 -24.24 -14.76 18.67
N LYS A 60 -23.65 -15.41 17.69
CA LYS A 60 -24.00 -16.76 17.28
C LYS A 60 -23.22 -17.76 18.12
N TYR A 61 -23.93 -18.66 18.81
CA TYR A 61 -23.31 -19.78 19.53
C TYR A 61 -22.65 -20.76 18.54
N ILE A 62 -21.41 -21.16 18.82
CA ILE A 62 -20.65 -22.10 17.99
C ILE A 62 -20.49 -23.45 18.69
N GLY A 63 -20.11 -23.45 19.96
CA GLY A 63 -19.92 -24.68 20.72
C GLY A 63 -18.98 -24.53 21.91
N ASN A 64 -18.68 -25.68 22.55
CA ASN A 64 -17.65 -25.74 23.58
C ASN A 64 -16.26 -25.46 22.98
N ILE A 65 -15.39 -24.78 23.73
CA ILE A 65 -14.07 -24.36 23.26
C ILE A 65 -13.19 -25.54 22.78
N ASN A 66 -13.39 -26.72 23.34
CA ASN A 66 -12.62 -27.90 22.97
C ASN A 66 -13.18 -28.63 21.73
N SER A 67 -14.32 -28.20 21.19
CA SER A 67 -14.96 -28.85 20.05
C SER A 67 -14.18 -28.61 18.75
N GLU A 68 -14.21 -29.60 17.85
CA GLU A 68 -13.58 -29.49 16.53
C GLU A 68 -14.17 -28.35 15.70
N LYS A 69 -15.46 -28.05 15.86
CA LYS A 69 -16.12 -26.91 15.19
C LYS A 69 -15.48 -25.58 15.59
N VAL A 70 -15.17 -25.41 16.87
CA VAL A 70 -14.53 -24.20 17.38
C VAL A 70 -13.09 -24.10 16.89
N LYS A 71 -12.32 -25.18 16.95
CA LYS A 71 -10.93 -25.22 16.45
C LYS A 71 -10.85 -24.91 14.95
N LYS A 72 -11.80 -25.39 14.16
CA LYS A 72 -11.89 -25.07 12.74
C LYS A 72 -12.19 -23.59 12.52
N LEU A 73 -13.19 -23.06 13.23
CA LEU A 73 -13.55 -21.64 13.14
C LEU A 73 -12.40 -20.72 13.55
N GLU A 74 -11.65 -21.05 14.59
CA GLU A 74 -10.46 -20.29 15.01
C GLU A 74 -9.42 -20.21 13.89
N LYS A 75 -9.12 -21.35 13.24
CA LYS A 75 -8.22 -21.39 12.08
C LYS A 75 -8.72 -20.51 10.94
N ASP A 76 -10.01 -20.58 10.65
CA ASP A 76 -10.64 -19.79 9.59
C ASP A 76 -10.59 -18.29 9.91
N LEU A 77 -10.84 -17.88 11.15
CA LEU A 77 -10.73 -16.50 11.60
C LEU A 77 -9.28 -15.98 11.59
N MET A 78 -8.32 -16.81 12.00
CA MET A 78 -6.89 -16.47 11.89
C MET A 78 -6.49 -16.26 10.43
N LYS A 79 -6.92 -17.14 9.53
CA LYS A 79 -6.62 -17.03 8.11
C LYS A 79 -7.28 -15.78 7.51
N ARG A 80 -8.54 -15.49 7.89
CA ARG A 80 -9.22 -14.26 7.51
C ARG A 80 -8.45 -13.01 7.95
N LYS A 81 -7.99 -12.98 9.21
CA LYS A 81 -7.21 -11.85 9.73
C LYS A 81 -5.91 -11.67 8.94
N TYR A 82 -5.17 -12.75 8.70
CA TYR A 82 -3.96 -12.71 7.89
C TYR A 82 -4.22 -12.15 6.49
N LEU A 83 -5.25 -12.63 5.79
CA LEU A 83 -5.62 -12.14 4.45
C LEU A 83 -6.02 -10.65 4.48
N SER A 84 -6.73 -10.21 5.52
CA SER A 84 -7.10 -8.80 5.70
C SER A 84 -5.87 -7.91 5.89
N ASP A 85 -4.88 -8.37 6.67
CA ASP A 85 -3.65 -7.63 6.91
C ASP A 85 -2.79 -7.54 5.63
N VAL A 86 -2.70 -8.64 4.87
CA VAL A 86 -2.02 -8.67 3.57
C VAL A 86 -2.71 -7.72 2.59
N LEU A 87 -4.04 -7.78 2.52
CA LEU A 87 -4.82 -6.91 1.64
C LEU A 87 -4.60 -5.43 1.94
N SER A 88 -4.58 -5.05 3.23
CA SER A 88 -4.31 -3.67 3.65
C SER A 88 -2.92 -3.19 3.22
N LYS A 89 -1.91 -4.06 3.32
CA LYS A 89 -0.54 -3.76 2.86
C LYS A 89 -0.49 -3.55 1.34
N MET A 90 -1.14 -4.44 0.58
CA MET A 90 -1.19 -4.32 -0.88
C MET A 90 -1.96 -3.10 -1.37
N GLU A 91 -3.03 -2.71 -0.68
CA GLU A 91 -3.76 -1.48 -1.00
C GLU A 91 -2.92 -0.22 -0.71
N PHE A 92 -2.07 -0.26 0.31
CA PHE A 92 -1.10 0.80 0.57
C PHE A 92 -0.04 0.86 -0.53
N GLU A 93 0.58 -0.26 -0.87
CA GLU A 93 1.57 -0.39 -1.94
C GLU A 93 1.02 0.09 -3.29
N ARG A 94 -0.21 -0.28 -3.63
CA ARG A 94 -0.90 0.23 -4.84
C ARG A 94 -0.96 1.75 -4.87
N LYS A 95 -1.26 2.39 -3.72
CA LYS A 95 -1.31 3.86 -3.62
C LYS A 95 0.07 4.49 -3.81
N GLU A 96 1.12 3.87 -3.27
CA GLU A 96 2.50 4.34 -3.47
C GLU A 96 2.89 4.28 -4.95
N ILE A 97 2.61 3.16 -5.63
CA ILE A 97 2.88 3.02 -7.07
C ILE A 97 2.09 4.08 -7.87
N GLU A 98 0.83 4.32 -7.53
CA GLU A 98 -0.02 5.33 -8.18
C GLU A 98 0.56 6.74 -8.05
N ILE A 99 1.10 7.10 -6.87
CA ILE A 99 1.77 8.38 -6.64
C ILE A 99 3.03 8.48 -7.51
N CYS A 100 3.84 7.42 -7.58
CA CYS A 100 5.04 7.39 -8.41
C CYS A 100 4.72 7.53 -9.91
N LEU A 101 3.66 6.87 -10.38
CA LEU A 101 3.19 7.00 -11.75
C LEU A 101 2.77 8.44 -12.09
N LYS A 102 1.98 9.08 -11.23
CA LYS A 102 1.56 10.48 -11.40
C LYS A 102 2.75 11.45 -11.38
N ALA A 103 3.72 11.22 -10.50
CA ALA A 103 4.94 12.04 -10.46
C ALA A 103 5.77 11.88 -11.73
N SER A 104 5.94 10.65 -12.23
CA SER A 104 6.65 10.38 -13.47
C SER A 104 5.99 11.03 -14.70
N GLU A 105 4.67 11.12 -14.70
CA GLU A 105 3.88 11.76 -15.75
C GLU A 105 4.09 13.27 -15.80
N LYS A 106 4.08 13.94 -14.64
CA LYS A 106 4.40 15.38 -14.55
C LYS A 106 5.79 15.70 -15.07
N LEU A 107 6.80 14.94 -14.64
CA LEU A 107 8.18 15.15 -15.10
C LEU A 107 8.34 14.98 -16.62
N TYR A 108 7.54 14.11 -17.22
CA TYR A 108 7.56 13.90 -18.66
C TYR A 108 6.92 15.07 -19.42
N ILE A 109 5.80 15.60 -18.92
CA ILE A 109 5.11 16.75 -19.50
C ILE A 109 5.99 17.99 -19.42
N ASP A 110 6.64 18.24 -18.27
CA ASP A 110 7.52 19.39 -18.07
C ASP A 110 8.73 19.35 -19.02
N LYS A 111 9.34 18.17 -19.23
CA LYS A 111 10.44 18.01 -20.19
C LYS A 111 10.02 18.31 -21.62
N ASN A 112 8.82 17.93 -22.04
CA ASN A 112 8.33 18.19 -23.38
C ASN A 112 7.94 19.65 -23.58
N ASN A 113 7.39 20.31 -22.57
CA ASN A 113 7.10 21.74 -22.62
C ASN A 113 8.39 22.59 -22.71
N VAL A 114 9.45 22.18 -22.02
CA VAL A 114 10.77 22.84 -22.13
C VAL A 114 11.39 22.64 -23.50
N LYS A 115 11.25 21.48 -24.13
CA LYS A 115 11.74 21.25 -25.51
C LYS A 115 11.00 22.11 -26.53
N ASN A 116 9.67 22.16 -26.45
CA ASN A 116 8.83 22.94 -27.38
C ASN A 116 9.06 24.47 -27.23
N ASN A 117 9.40 24.95 -26.03
CA ASN A 117 9.75 26.34 -25.81
C ASN A 117 11.19 26.68 -26.29
N LYS A 118 12.13 25.73 -26.28
CA LYS A 118 13.46 25.92 -26.84
C LYS A 118 13.49 26.05 -28.37
N GLU A 119 12.56 25.40 -29.06
CA GLU A 119 12.44 25.53 -30.51
C GLU A 119 11.78 26.85 -30.94
N LYS A 120 11.06 27.54 -30.04
CA LYS A 120 10.47 28.88 -30.33
C LYS A 120 11.34 30.07 -29.95
N LEU A 121 12.43 29.85 -29.22
CA LEU A 121 13.38 30.92 -28.80
C LEU A 121 14.75 30.70 -29.42
N ASN A 122 14.86 30.84 -30.74
CA ASN A 122 16.14 31.14 -31.41
C ASN A 122 16.45 32.64 -31.31
N THR A 123 16.65 33.12 -30.07
CA THR A 123 17.31 34.42 -29.83
C THR A 123 18.42 34.22 -28.79
N PRO A 124 19.62 34.79 -28.97
CA PRO A 124 20.74 34.54 -28.09
C PRO A 124 20.62 35.40 -26.83
N VAL A 125 20.12 34.85 -25.74
CA VAL A 125 20.13 35.46 -24.41
C VAL A 125 20.80 34.55 -23.39
N SER A 126 21.96 35.05 -22.97
CA SER A 126 22.68 34.77 -21.71
C SER A 126 22.69 33.35 -21.17
N LYS A 127 23.79 32.62 -21.45
CA LYS A 127 24.10 31.25 -20.96
C LYS A 127 24.38 31.13 -19.45
N ASN A 128 24.40 32.21 -18.68
CA ASN A 128 24.92 32.21 -17.31
C ASN A 128 23.87 31.92 -16.21
N ASN A 129 22.58 32.11 -16.48
CA ASN A 129 21.56 31.91 -15.42
C ASN A 129 20.97 30.48 -15.36
N ILE A 130 21.15 29.68 -16.40
CA ILE A 130 20.61 28.29 -16.47
C ILE A 130 21.49 27.35 -15.65
N ALA A 131 22.82 27.53 -15.66
CA ALA A 131 23.73 26.65 -14.94
C ALA A 131 23.63 26.75 -13.40
N ILE A 132 23.24 27.92 -12.86
CA ILE A 132 23.12 28.13 -11.41
C ILE A 132 21.86 27.44 -10.87
N ASN A 133 20.74 27.51 -11.59
CA ASN A 133 19.50 26.85 -11.18
C ASN A 133 19.59 25.32 -11.26
N ASP A 134 20.30 24.78 -12.26
CA ASP A 134 20.49 23.32 -12.38
C ASP A 134 21.43 22.79 -11.28
N LEU A 135 22.44 23.54 -10.86
CA LEU A 135 23.30 23.19 -9.72
C LEU A 135 22.56 23.25 -8.39
N GLN A 136 21.72 24.26 -8.15
CA GLN A 136 20.89 24.35 -6.95
C GLN A 136 19.89 23.20 -6.85
N THR A 137 19.23 22.84 -7.96
CA THR A 137 18.30 21.71 -8.02
C THR A 137 19.02 20.38 -7.78
N ALA A 138 20.21 20.17 -8.36
CA ALA A 138 21.01 18.97 -8.12
C ALA A 138 21.48 18.84 -6.67
N MET A 139 21.89 19.96 -6.04
CA MET A 139 22.26 20.00 -4.62
C MET A 139 21.06 19.68 -3.71
N GLN A 140 19.90 20.22 -4.01
CA GLN A 140 18.67 19.96 -3.24
C GLN A 140 18.25 18.48 -3.33
N ILE A 141 18.37 17.85 -4.49
CA ILE A 141 18.10 16.42 -4.67
C ILE A 141 19.08 15.56 -3.87
N LYS A 142 20.37 15.94 -3.85
CA LYS A 142 21.42 15.24 -3.09
C LYS A 142 21.15 15.34 -1.58
N TYR A 143 20.84 16.54 -1.08
CA TYR A 143 20.49 16.79 0.32
C TYR A 143 19.26 15.96 0.78
N ASN A 144 18.20 15.95 -0.03
CA ASN A 144 17.00 15.18 0.27
C ASN A 144 17.26 13.67 0.31
N LYS A 145 18.15 13.14 -0.55
CA LYS A 145 18.56 11.72 -0.51
C LYS A 145 19.34 11.37 0.75
N GLU A 146 20.21 12.24 1.23
CA GLU A 146 20.96 12.02 2.48
C GLU A 146 20.04 12.06 3.69
N LEU A 147 19.14 13.03 3.78
CA LEU A 147 18.15 13.15 4.85
C LEU A 147 17.23 11.92 4.92
N PHE A 148 16.84 11.38 3.76
CA PHE A 148 16.04 10.16 3.69
C PHE A 148 16.81 8.93 4.21
N ARG A 149 18.11 8.81 3.87
CA ARG A 149 18.98 7.72 4.36
C ARG A 149 19.19 7.80 5.87
N GLU A 150 19.33 8.99 6.44
CA GLU A 150 19.45 9.18 7.89
C GLU A 150 18.17 8.77 8.62
N LYS A 151 17.01 9.18 8.14
CA LYS A 151 15.71 8.78 8.70
C LYS A 151 15.49 7.27 8.69
N ILE A 152 15.98 6.58 7.66
CA ILE A 152 15.92 5.11 7.60
C ILE A 152 16.87 4.50 8.65
N ARG A 153 18.10 5.03 8.80
CA ARG A 153 19.06 4.53 9.81
C ARG A 153 18.55 4.72 11.23
N GLU A 154 17.92 5.86 11.53
CA GLU A 154 17.30 6.10 12.85
C GLU A 154 16.15 5.14 13.14
N LYS A 155 15.28 4.88 12.15
CA LYS A 155 14.19 3.90 12.30
C LYS A 155 14.69 2.48 12.51
N ILE A 156 15.84 2.12 11.96
CA ILE A 156 16.46 0.80 12.17
C ILE A 156 17.06 0.72 13.57
N LYS A 157 17.75 1.77 14.04
CA LYS A 157 18.33 1.82 15.40
C LYS A 157 17.28 1.78 16.52
N ASN A 158 16.10 2.38 16.30
CA ASN A 158 15.02 2.41 17.30
C ASN A 158 14.17 1.12 17.31
N LYS A 159 14.49 0.13 16.49
CA LYS A 159 13.84 -1.20 16.45
C LYS A 159 14.73 -2.34 16.96
N ALA A 160 15.96 -2.08 17.30
CA ALA A 160 16.90 -3.00 17.93
C ALA A 160 16.96 -2.76 19.45
#